data_aa4267ffb21fdb0e00eebdf83bdb0379
#
_entry.id   aa4267ffb21fdb0e00eebdf83bdb0379
#
_cell.length_a   1.000
_cell.length_b   1.000
_cell.length_c   1.000
_cell.angle_alpha   90.00
_cell.angle_beta   90.00
_cell.angle_gamma   90.00
#
_symmetry.space_group_name_H-M   'P 1'
#
loop_
_entity.id
_entity.type
_entity.pdbx_description
1 polymer ?
#
loop_
_entity_poly.entity_id
_entity_poly.type
_entity_poly.pdbx_seq_one_letter_code
_entity_poly.pdbx_strand_id
1 'polypeptide(L)'
;MPTTHDYRSLFVGLDVQTPLLDGACRCYTNFDNAASTPPLKAVQKSVDDFLVYYSSVHRGTGFKSQLSTHAYERARHIALHFVGANPREHTCIFGKNTTEAVNKLARRFPFTAQRSVVLTTGMEHHSNDLPWRAAAHTVHVA
;
A
#
# COMPACT_ATOMS: atom_id res chain seq x y z
N MET A 1 -22.87 5.41 -26.98
CA MET A 1 -21.38 5.49 -26.85
C MET A 1 -21.07 5.57 -25.38
N PRO A 2 -20.13 4.81 -24.84
CA PRO A 2 -19.78 4.97 -23.45
C PRO A 2 -19.23 6.38 -23.24
N THR A 3 -19.82 7.09 -22.30
CA THR A 3 -19.31 8.39 -21.83
C THR A 3 -17.88 8.16 -21.33
N THR A 4 -16.93 8.90 -21.90
CA THR A 4 -15.56 8.96 -21.35
C THR A 4 -15.68 9.47 -19.92
N HIS A 5 -15.57 8.57 -18.94
CA HIS A 5 -15.53 8.99 -17.55
C HIS A 5 -14.32 9.91 -17.35
N ASP A 6 -14.57 11.11 -16.85
CA ASP A 6 -13.50 12.03 -16.47
C ASP A 6 -12.81 11.52 -15.19
N TYR A 7 -11.91 10.56 -15.36
CA TYR A 7 -11.14 10.01 -14.26
C TYR A 7 -10.22 11.05 -13.58
N ARG A 8 -9.82 12.13 -14.28
CA ARG A 8 -8.99 13.19 -13.69
C ARG A 8 -9.68 13.84 -12.51
N SER A 9 -10.97 14.08 -12.59
CA SER A 9 -11.75 14.73 -11.54
C SER A 9 -11.76 13.96 -10.22
N LEU A 10 -11.46 12.66 -10.23
CA LEU A 10 -11.44 11.79 -9.05
C LEU A 10 -10.17 11.96 -8.19
N PHE A 11 -9.10 12.54 -8.74
CA PHE A 11 -7.81 12.60 -8.09
C PHE A 11 -7.48 14.00 -7.56
N VAL A 12 -6.61 14.04 -6.54
CA VAL A 12 -6.11 15.28 -5.94
C VAL A 12 -4.87 15.76 -6.68
N GLY A 13 -4.74 17.06 -6.90
CA GLY A 13 -3.49 17.70 -7.32
C GLY A 13 -3.12 17.57 -8.79
N LEU A 14 -4.05 17.13 -9.67
CA LEU A 14 -3.74 16.99 -11.11
C LEU A 14 -3.72 18.32 -11.88
N ASP A 15 -4.17 19.41 -11.27
CA ASP A 15 -4.22 20.74 -11.91
C ASP A 15 -3.16 21.70 -11.35
N VAL A 16 -2.18 21.16 -10.63
CA VAL A 16 -1.08 21.94 -10.05
C VAL A 16 -0.23 22.57 -11.17
N GLN A 17 0.02 23.86 -11.07
CA GLN A 17 0.92 24.56 -11.97
C GLN A 17 2.36 24.41 -11.50
N THR A 18 3.23 23.94 -12.38
CA THR A 18 4.66 23.72 -12.10
C THR A 18 5.48 24.77 -12.85
N PRO A 19 6.37 25.50 -12.17
CA PRO A 19 7.29 26.41 -12.82
C PRO A 19 8.36 25.64 -13.61
N LEU A 20 8.61 26.08 -14.82
CA LEU A 20 9.68 25.58 -15.68
C LEU A 20 10.95 26.45 -15.52
N LEU A 21 12.07 25.94 -16.03
CA LEU A 21 13.38 26.63 -15.97
C LEU A 21 13.40 27.99 -16.71
N ASP A 22 12.53 28.14 -17.70
CA ASP A 22 12.34 29.38 -18.45
C ASP A 22 11.42 30.40 -17.76
N GLY A 23 10.91 30.06 -16.57
CA GLY A 23 9.98 30.89 -15.79
C GLY A 23 8.51 30.74 -16.19
N ALA A 24 8.18 29.97 -17.24
CA ALA A 24 6.81 29.66 -17.59
C ALA A 24 6.20 28.67 -16.60
N CYS A 25 4.87 28.75 -16.40
CA CYS A 25 4.14 27.74 -15.63
C CYS A 25 3.35 26.83 -16.57
N ARG A 26 3.37 25.54 -16.28
CA ARG A 26 2.60 24.52 -17.00
C ARG A 26 1.88 23.62 -16.03
N CYS A 27 0.73 23.09 -16.44
CA CYS A 27 0.04 22.06 -15.68
C CYS A 27 0.93 20.83 -15.54
N TYR A 28 1.11 20.35 -14.31
CA TYR A 28 1.91 19.15 -14.04
C TYR A 28 1.35 17.92 -14.76
N THR A 29 2.19 17.26 -15.50
CA THR A 29 1.83 16.02 -16.20
C THR A 29 2.68 14.88 -15.65
N ASN A 30 2.03 13.92 -14.97
CA ASN A 30 2.69 12.74 -14.43
C ASN A 30 2.48 11.56 -15.35
N PHE A 31 3.56 11.01 -15.89
CA PHE A 31 3.56 9.78 -16.67
C PHE A 31 4.01 8.56 -15.86
N ASP A 32 4.32 8.75 -14.56
CA ASP A 32 4.82 7.70 -13.68
C ASP A 32 3.89 7.49 -12.46
N ASN A 33 2.61 7.30 -12.75
CA ASN A 33 1.62 6.99 -11.71
C ASN A 33 1.86 5.63 -11.03
N ALA A 34 2.62 4.74 -11.67
CA ALA A 34 3.00 3.45 -11.08
C ALA A 34 3.95 3.63 -9.89
N ALA A 35 4.87 4.60 -9.96
CA ALA A 35 5.76 4.92 -8.86
C ALA A 35 5.09 5.77 -7.77
N SER A 36 4.19 6.71 -8.17
CA SER A 36 3.51 7.61 -7.23
C SER A 36 2.13 7.99 -7.74
N THR A 37 1.14 7.18 -7.39
CA THR A 37 -0.27 7.43 -7.76
C THR A 37 -0.84 8.58 -6.95
N PRO A 38 -1.48 9.58 -7.57
CA PRO A 38 -2.17 10.66 -6.86
C PRO A 38 -3.29 10.13 -5.96
N PRO A 39 -3.55 10.77 -4.80
CA PRO A 39 -4.62 10.36 -3.91
C PRO A 39 -6.01 10.51 -4.56
N LEU A 40 -6.91 9.58 -4.25
CA LEU A 40 -8.32 9.71 -4.61
C LEU A 40 -9.04 10.68 -3.65
N LYS A 41 -9.79 11.65 -4.18
CA LYS A 41 -10.59 12.60 -3.38
C LYS A 41 -11.58 11.92 -2.45
N ALA A 42 -12.21 10.82 -2.91
CA ALA A 42 -13.13 10.04 -2.09
C ALA A 42 -12.44 9.40 -0.88
N VAL A 43 -11.20 8.91 -1.06
CA VAL A 43 -10.41 8.32 0.04
C VAL A 43 -10.00 9.42 1.01
N GLN A 44 -9.49 10.56 0.52
CA GLN A 44 -9.14 11.70 1.36
C GLN A 44 -10.34 12.16 2.20
N LYS A 45 -11.50 12.36 1.56
CA LYS A 45 -12.72 12.74 2.28
C LYS A 45 -13.10 11.72 3.37
N SER A 46 -13.00 10.43 3.08
CA SER A 46 -13.30 9.39 4.07
C SER A 46 -12.36 9.43 5.28
N VAL A 47 -11.09 9.75 5.05
CA VAL A 47 -10.10 9.95 6.14
C VAL A 47 -10.45 11.19 6.95
N ASP A 48 -10.73 12.32 6.31
CA ASP A 48 -11.09 13.57 6.98
C ASP A 48 -12.37 13.41 7.82
N ASP A 49 -13.40 12.77 7.28
CA ASP A 49 -14.65 12.48 7.97
C ASP A 49 -14.44 11.56 9.20
N PHE A 50 -13.48 10.64 9.13
CA PHE A 50 -13.18 9.71 10.23
C PHE A 50 -12.31 10.35 11.32
N LEU A 51 -11.46 11.33 11.01
CA LEU A 51 -10.49 11.89 11.96
C LEU A 51 -11.14 12.44 13.24
N VAL A 52 -12.38 12.93 13.17
CA VAL A 52 -13.11 13.40 14.36
C VAL A 52 -13.40 12.29 15.37
N TYR A 53 -13.39 11.03 14.92
CA TYR A 53 -13.64 9.83 15.72
C TYR A 53 -12.35 9.06 16.02
N TYR A 54 -11.23 9.47 15.45
CA TYR A 54 -9.96 8.75 15.60
C TYR A 54 -9.53 8.65 17.07
N SER A 55 -9.05 7.46 17.43
CA SER A 55 -8.43 7.16 18.71
C SER A 55 -7.58 5.90 18.62
N SER A 56 -7.01 5.46 19.73
CA SER A 56 -6.16 4.27 19.79
C SER A 56 -6.94 2.99 19.40
N VAL A 57 -6.33 2.18 18.57
CA VAL A 57 -6.84 0.86 18.14
C VAL A 57 -6.45 -0.19 19.20
N HIS A 58 -7.37 -1.06 19.59
CA HIS A 58 -7.20 -2.18 20.55
C HIS A 58 -6.71 -1.77 21.95
N ARG A 59 -6.83 -0.50 22.35
CA ARG A 59 -6.29 -0.01 23.63
C ARG A 59 -7.26 0.69 24.54
N GLY A 60 -8.55 0.65 24.27
CA GLY A 60 -9.52 1.34 25.11
C GLY A 60 -10.94 0.85 24.93
N THR A 61 -11.75 1.08 25.97
CA THR A 61 -13.19 0.76 25.99
C THR A 61 -14.07 1.96 25.67
N GLY A 62 -13.48 3.14 25.53
CA GLY A 62 -14.20 4.36 25.15
C GLY A 62 -14.72 4.32 23.72
N PHE A 63 -15.78 5.08 23.45
CA PHE A 63 -16.50 5.10 22.17
C PHE A 63 -15.57 5.25 20.96
N LYS A 64 -14.70 6.26 20.95
CA LYS A 64 -13.80 6.51 19.81
C LYS A 64 -12.80 5.36 19.61
N SER A 65 -12.28 4.75 20.68
CA SER A 65 -11.36 3.62 20.60
C SER A 65 -12.04 2.37 20.03
N GLN A 66 -13.27 2.09 20.46
CA GLN A 66 -14.05 0.99 19.90
C GLN A 66 -14.36 1.22 18.42
N LEU A 67 -14.74 2.45 18.03
CA LEU A 67 -14.99 2.80 16.64
C LEU A 67 -13.74 2.66 15.76
N SER A 68 -12.59 3.14 16.25
CA SER A 68 -11.31 3.01 15.55
C SER A 68 -10.88 1.55 15.41
N THR A 69 -11.09 0.75 16.45
CA THR A 69 -10.82 -0.70 16.40
C THR A 69 -11.72 -1.39 15.39
N HIS A 70 -13.01 -1.08 15.40
CA HIS A 70 -13.97 -1.65 14.46
C HIS A 70 -13.61 -1.28 13.00
N ALA A 71 -13.27 -0.03 12.73
CA ALA A 71 -12.85 0.42 11.40
C ALA A 71 -11.58 -0.30 10.92
N TYR A 72 -10.61 -0.49 11.81
CA TYR A 72 -9.36 -1.20 11.52
C TYR A 72 -9.61 -2.69 11.19
N GLU A 73 -10.41 -3.38 12.01
CA GLU A 73 -10.73 -4.79 11.76
C GLU A 73 -11.57 -4.97 10.50
N ARG A 74 -12.52 -4.07 10.24
CA ARG A 74 -13.27 -4.07 8.99
C ARG A 74 -12.37 -3.89 7.77
N ALA A 75 -11.38 -3.01 7.84
CA ALA A 75 -10.41 -2.83 6.76
C ALA A 75 -9.60 -4.11 6.47
N ARG A 76 -9.23 -4.87 7.51
CA ARG A 76 -8.57 -6.19 7.36
C ARG A 76 -9.45 -7.17 6.61
N HIS A 77 -10.74 -7.25 6.97
CA HIS A 77 -11.70 -8.13 6.29
C HIS A 77 -11.91 -7.73 4.83
N ILE A 78 -12.01 -6.43 4.55
CA ILE A 78 -12.12 -5.91 3.16
C ILE A 78 -10.89 -6.30 2.35
N ALA A 79 -9.68 -6.16 2.90
CA ALA A 79 -8.45 -6.52 2.21
C ALA A 79 -8.39 -8.03 1.92
N LEU A 80 -8.75 -8.89 2.87
CA LEU A 80 -8.83 -10.33 2.67
C LEU A 80 -9.85 -10.71 1.57
N HIS A 81 -11.03 -10.10 1.63
CA HIS A 81 -12.07 -10.32 0.64
C HIS A 81 -11.62 -9.91 -0.77
N PHE A 82 -10.96 -8.75 -0.88
CA PHE A 82 -10.47 -8.23 -2.16
C PHE A 82 -9.50 -9.19 -2.87
N VAL A 83 -8.65 -9.88 -2.11
CA VAL A 83 -7.71 -10.88 -2.66
C VAL A 83 -8.28 -12.30 -2.68
N GLY A 84 -9.56 -12.51 -2.36
CA GLY A 84 -10.20 -13.82 -2.34
C GLY A 84 -9.71 -14.75 -1.21
N ALA A 85 -9.11 -14.21 -0.15
CA ALA A 85 -8.58 -15.00 0.96
C ALA A 85 -9.67 -15.35 1.98
N ASN A 86 -9.64 -16.61 2.47
CA ASN A 86 -10.55 -17.08 3.51
C ASN A 86 -10.11 -16.53 4.88
N PRO A 87 -10.94 -15.75 5.60
CA PRO A 87 -10.58 -15.20 6.91
C PRO A 87 -10.32 -16.25 8.02
N ARG A 88 -10.77 -17.50 7.82
CA ARG A 88 -10.51 -18.60 8.77
C ARG A 88 -9.11 -19.18 8.64
N GLU A 89 -8.48 -18.99 7.49
CA GLU A 89 -7.18 -19.58 7.14
C GLU A 89 -6.09 -18.52 6.97
N HIS A 90 -6.49 -17.25 6.73
CA HIS A 90 -5.60 -16.15 6.43
C HIS A 90 -5.82 -14.99 7.37
N THR A 91 -4.76 -14.23 7.59
CA THR A 91 -4.83 -12.96 8.32
C THR A 91 -4.23 -11.84 7.49
N CYS A 92 -4.82 -10.65 7.61
CA CYS A 92 -4.27 -9.43 7.01
C CYS A 92 -3.45 -8.67 8.06
N ILE A 93 -2.21 -8.35 7.73
CA ILE A 93 -1.33 -7.52 8.56
C ILE A 93 -0.96 -6.28 7.75
N PHE A 94 -1.37 -5.10 8.21
CA PHE A 94 -0.99 -3.85 7.58
C PHE A 94 0.45 -3.47 7.94
N GLY A 95 1.21 -3.08 6.94
CA GLY A 95 2.53 -2.48 7.06
C GLY A 95 2.50 -1.02 6.57
N LYS A 96 3.58 -0.30 6.77
CA LYS A 96 3.70 1.10 6.31
C LYS A 96 3.75 1.20 4.79
N ASN A 97 4.36 0.21 4.15
CA ASN A 97 4.57 0.13 2.70
C ASN A 97 5.01 -1.28 2.32
N THR A 98 5.15 -1.52 1.01
CA THR A 98 5.63 -2.79 0.46
C THR A 98 7.00 -3.19 0.99
N THR A 99 7.93 -2.24 1.14
CA THR A 99 9.27 -2.50 1.67
C THR A 99 9.22 -3.13 3.07
N GLU A 100 8.40 -2.58 3.97
CA GLU A 100 8.23 -3.15 5.31
C GLU A 100 7.57 -4.53 5.26
N ALA A 101 6.55 -4.70 4.43
CA ALA A 101 5.84 -5.97 4.29
C ALA A 101 6.78 -7.09 3.80
N VAL A 102 7.56 -6.83 2.75
CA VAL A 102 8.54 -7.79 2.21
C VAL A 102 9.64 -8.09 3.22
N ASN A 103 10.16 -7.09 3.93
CA ASN A 103 11.15 -7.32 4.99
C ASN A 103 10.59 -8.18 6.15
N LYS A 104 9.35 -7.95 6.57
CA LYS A 104 8.69 -8.80 7.58
C LYS A 104 8.54 -10.23 7.09
N LEU A 105 8.10 -10.41 5.86
CA LEU A 105 7.95 -11.72 5.24
C LEU A 105 9.29 -12.45 5.16
N ALA A 106 10.31 -11.82 4.59
CA ALA A 106 11.63 -12.41 4.39
C ALA A 106 12.26 -12.88 5.72
N ARG A 107 12.18 -12.05 6.77
CA ARG A 107 12.71 -12.37 8.11
C ARG A 107 11.94 -13.44 8.85
N ARG A 108 10.70 -13.70 8.49
CA ARG A 108 9.82 -14.68 9.15
C ARG A 108 9.52 -15.89 8.28
N PHE A 109 10.01 -15.88 7.04
CA PHE A 109 9.83 -17.03 6.17
C PHE A 109 10.51 -18.27 6.76
N PRO A 110 9.81 -19.39 6.87
CA PRO A 110 10.35 -20.60 7.50
C PRO A 110 11.30 -21.34 6.54
N PHE A 111 12.49 -20.79 6.34
CA PHE A 111 13.53 -21.45 5.56
C PHE A 111 13.96 -22.74 6.25
N THR A 112 14.16 -23.79 5.46
CA THR A 112 14.68 -25.10 5.88
C THR A 112 15.83 -25.50 4.96
N ALA A 113 16.56 -26.55 5.30
CA ALA A 113 17.62 -27.07 4.44
C ALA A 113 17.13 -27.43 3.03
N GLN A 114 15.86 -27.85 2.90
CA GLN A 114 15.24 -28.20 1.62
C GLN A 114 14.58 -27.00 0.92
N ARG A 115 14.32 -25.90 1.63
CA ARG A 115 13.67 -24.70 1.13
C ARG A 115 14.48 -23.47 1.55
N SER A 116 15.67 -23.35 1.02
CA SER A 116 16.63 -22.29 1.36
C SER A 116 16.95 -21.35 0.21
N VAL A 117 16.34 -21.60 -0.95
CA VAL A 117 16.60 -20.82 -2.18
C VAL A 117 15.40 -19.94 -2.47
N VAL A 118 15.69 -18.69 -2.83
CA VAL A 118 14.73 -17.73 -3.37
C VAL A 118 15.08 -17.46 -4.83
N LEU A 119 14.10 -17.49 -5.70
CA LEU A 119 14.23 -17.11 -7.09
C LEU A 119 13.64 -15.71 -7.28
N THR A 120 14.40 -14.80 -7.85
CA THR A 120 13.98 -13.44 -8.22
C THR A 120 14.26 -13.19 -9.69
N THR A 121 13.74 -12.07 -10.22
CA THR A 121 14.10 -11.61 -11.57
C THR A 121 15.16 -10.52 -11.52
N GLY A 122 15.84 -10.28 -12.64
CA GLY A 122 16.77 -9.15 -12.77
C GLY A 122 16.08 -7.78 -12.81
N MET A 123 14.75 -7.74 -12.88
CA MET A 123 13.93 -6.52 -12.95
C MET A 123 13.30 -6.12 -11.62
N GLU A 124 13.64 -6.80 -10.53
CA GLU A 124 13.04 -6.52 -9.23
C GLU A 124 13.40 -5.13 -8.70
N HIS A 125 12.43 -4.47 -8.10
CA HIS A 125 12.70 -3.30 -7.31
C HIS A 125 13.54 -3.68 -6.07
N HIS A 126 14.48 -2.84 -5.66
CA HIS A 126 15.37 -3.10 -4.52
C HIS A 126 14.62 -3.51 -3.24
N SER A 127 13.41 -2.99 -3.03
CA SER A 127 12.57 -3.36 -1.87
C SER A 127 12.11 -4.82 -1.88
N ASN A 128 12.10 -5.48 -3.05
CA ASN A 128 11.78 -6.91 -3.20
C ASN A 128 13.01 -7.79 -3.50
N ASP A 129 14.18 -7.23 -3.70
CA ASP A 129 15.43 -7.99 -3.89
C ASP A 129 16.25 -8.07 -2.59
N LEU A 130 16.59 -6.93 -2.00
CA LEU A 130 17.51 -6.86 -0.85
C LEU A 130 17.06 -7.63 0.40
N PRO A 131 15.78 -7.64 0.79
CA PRO A 131 15.35 -8.41 1.94
C PRO A 131 15.61 -9.91 1.83
N TRP A 132 15.45 -10.47 0.64
CA TRP A 132 15.70 -11.89 0.39
C TRP A 132 17.17 -12.24 0.41
N ARG A 133 18.04 -11.37 -0.11
CA ARG A 133 19.51 -11.53 -0.02
C ARG A 133 19.99 -11.55 1.43
N ALA A 134 19.31 -10.84 2.32
CA ALA A 134 19.64 -10.81 3.74
C ALA A 134 19.09 -12.01 4.53
N ALA A 135 18.04 -12.67 4.06
CA ALA A 135 17.30 -13.70 4.79
C ALA A 135 17.51 -15.13 4.26
N ALA A 136 17.67 -15.29 2.95
CA ALA A 136 17.83 -16.61 2.31
C ALA A 136 19.29 -17.04 2.27
N HIS A 137 19.54 -18.36 2.21
CA HIS A 137 20.88 -18.91 2.00
C HIS A 137 21.41 -18.66 0.60
N THR A 138 20.53 -18.69 -0.38
CA THR A 138 20.85 -18.47 -1.78
C THR A 138 19.73 -17.72 -2.47
N VAL A 139 20.10 -16.71 -3.27
CA VAL A 139 19.18 -16.00 -4.15
C VAL A 139 19.67 -16.18 -5.58
N HIS A 140 18.83 -16.77 -6.43
CA HIS A 140 19.06 -16.86 -7.86
C HIS A 140 18.32 -15.74 -8.57
N VAL A 141 18.99 -15.07 -9.48
CA VAL A 141 18.42 -14.04 -10.34
C VAL A 141 18.29 -14.62 -11.75
N ALA A 142 17.06 -14.61 -12.26
CA ALA A 142 16.72 -15.09 -13.61
C ALA A 142 16.50 -13.91 -14.56
#